data_9b2bb148f0bf92d583eeedfc7a3e66b7
#
_entry.id   9b2bb148f0bf92d583eeedfc7a3e66b7
#
_cell.length_a   1.000
_cell.length_b   1.000
_cell.length_c   1.000
_cell.angle_alpha   90.00
_cell.angle_beta   90.00
_cell.angle_gamma   90.00
#
_symmetry.space_group_name_H-M   'P 1'
#
loop_
_entity.id
_entity.type
_entity.pdbx_description
1 polymer ?
#
loop_
_entity_poly.entity_id
_entity_poly.type
_entity_poly.pdbx_seq_one_letter_code
_entity_poly.pdbx_strand_id
1 'polypeptide(L)'
;MSGLATAPGVLGAALTTYVTAADVMKLLGCKENKAYQTIREVNQTAKKDGQFAYGQGKASKYIFSEKFGIPIDVVNAIIEKNRE
;
A
#
# COMPACT_ATOMS: atom_id res chain seq x y z
N MET A 1 4.39 21.68 16.01
CA MET A 1 4.30 21.12 16.11
C MET A 1 4.18 20.28 16.20
N SER A 2 4.36 20.04 16.52
CA SER A 2 4.37 19.22 16.64
C SER A 2 3.78 18.45 16.86
N GLY A 3 3.24 18.66 17.27
CA GLY A 3 2.45 17.66 17.69
C GLY A 3 2.49 16.51 17.03
N LEU A 4 2.84 16.68 16.31
CA LEU A 4 2.97 15.78 15.74
C LEU A 4 3.40 14.75 16.16
N ALA A 5 3.84 14.78 16.90
CA ALA A 5 4.35 13.70 17.41
C ALA A 5 3.49 12.81 17.90
N THR A 6 2.65 12.56 17.63
CA THR A 6 1.70 11.93 18.10
C THR A 6 1.68 10.51 18.01
N ALA A 7 0.70 9.78 17.97
CA ALA A 7 0.59 8.35 18.03
C ALA A 7 1.45 7.72 16.98
N PRO A 8 2.50 7.01 17.35
CA PRO A 8 3.42 6.45 16.38
C PRO A 8 2.77 5.50 15.39
N GLY A 9 1.84 4.70 15.82
CA GLY A 9 1.18 3.77 14.92
C GLY A 9 0.42 4.45 13.82
N VAL A 10 -0.28 5.52 14.16
CA VAL A 10 -1.04 6.29 13.18
C VAL A 10 -0.10 6.97 12.22
N LEU A 11 0.97 7.56 12.77
CA LEU A 11 1.95 8.20 11.92
C LEU A 11 2.63 7.19 11.01
N GLY A 12 2.87 5.99 11.50
CA GLY A 12 3.48 4.97 10.68
C GLY A 12 2.68 4.65 9.45
N ALA A 13 1.39 4.44 9.62
CA ALA A 13 0.53 4.15 8.48
C ALA A 13 0.40 5.35 7.55
N ALA A 14 0.28 6.55 8.12
CA ALA A 14 0.14 7.76 7.32
C ALA A 14 1.39 8.07 6.52
N LEU A 15 2.56 7.72 7.06
CA LEU A 15 3.82 7.98 6.39
C LEU A 15 4.21 6.90 5.38
N THR A 16 3.59 5.74 5.47
CA THR A 16 3.87 4.66 4.52
C THR A 16 3.18 4.97 3.20
N THR A 17 3.95 4.96 2.13
CA THR A 17 3.42 5.29 0.80
C THR A 17 3.23 4.08 -0.08
N TYR A 18 3.49 2.88 0.45
CA TYR A 18 3.41 1.65 -0.34
C TYR A 18 2.62 0.58 0.39
N VAL A 19 2.13 -0.38 -0.39
CA VAL A 19 1.55 -1.62 0.15
C VAL A 19 2.53 -2.75 -0.11
N THR A 20 2.50 -3.77 0.76
CA THR A 20 3.30 -4.97 0.58
C THR A 20 2.41 -6.12 0.14
N ALA A 21 3.02 -7.27 -0.18
CA ALA A 21 2.24 -8.44 -0.53
C ALA A 21 1.28 -8.83 0.58
N ALA A 22 1.71 -8.72 1.84
CA ALA A 22 0.83 -9.06 2.97
C ALA A 22 -0.40 -8.15 3.00
N ASP A 23 -0.21 -6.86 2.72
CA ASP A 23 -1.33 -5.92 2.68
C ASP A 23 -2.30 -6.28 1.56
N VAL A 24 -1.76 -6.58 0.38
CA VAL A 24 -2.58 -6.91 -0.79
C VAL A 24 -3.37 -8.18 -0.54
N MET A 25 -2.75 -9.18 0.10
CA MET A 25 -3.45 -10.42 0.41
C MET A 25 -4.70 -10.16 1.26
N LYS A 26 -4.58 -9.27 2.23
CA LYS A 26 -5.73 -8.95 3.08
C LYS A 26 -6.74 -8.07 2.38
N LEU A 27 -6.28 -7.10 1.61
CA LEU A 27 -7.17 -6.17 0.93
C LEU A 27 -7.98 -6.82 -0.19
N LEU A 28 -7.36 -7.73 -0.93
CA LEU A 28 -8.03 -8.40 -2.04
C LEU A 28 -8.51 -9.80 -1.69
N GLY A 29 -8.18 -10.30 -0.51
CA GLY A 29 -8.56 -11.65 -0.14
C GLY A 29 -7.92 -12.69 -1.01
N CYS A 30 -6.68 -12.48 -1.41
CA CYS A 30 -6.00 -13.40 -2.33
C CYS A 30 -4.78 -14.03 -1.68
N LYS A 31 -4.20 -15.01 -2.37
CA LYS A 31 -3.01 -15.68 -1.90
C LYS A 31 -1.76 -14.96 -2.36
N GLU A 32 -0.61 -15.42 -1.86
CA GLU A 32 0.66 -14.74 -2.06
C GLU A 32 1.01 -14.54 -3.54
N ASN A 33 0.85 -15.58 -4.35
CA ASN A 33 1.18 -15.47 -5.78
C ASN A 33 0.40 -14.37 -6.47
N LYS A 34 -0.87 -14.28 -6.18
CA LYS A 34 -1.72 -13.24 -6.75
C LYS A 34 -1.32 -11.87 -6.23
N ALA A 35 -0.95 -11.80 -4.95
CA ALA A 35 -0.53 -10.54 -4.36
C ALA A 35 0.72 -10.00 -5.06
N TYR A 36 1.72 -10.85 -5.27
CA TYR A 36 2.94 -10.41 -5.96
C TYR A 36 2.66 -10.02 -7.42
N GLN A 37 1.78 -10.75 -8.08
CA GLN A 37 1.38 -10.40 -9.43
C GLN A 37 0.72 -9.02 -9.45
N THR A 38 -0.16 -8.77 -8.49
CA THR A 38 -0.84 -7.48 -8.37
C THR A 38 0.17 -6.35 -8.15
N ILE A 39 1.15 -6.59 -7.28
CA ILE A 39 2.19 -5.60 -7.02
C ILE A 39 2.94 -5.26 -8.30
N ARG A 40 3.29 -6.27 -9.09
CA ARG A 40 3.97 -6.01 -10.37
C ARG A 40 3.10 -5.18 -11.30
N GLU A 41 1.81 -5.47 -11.34
CA GLU A 41 0.89 -4.71 -12.19
C GLU A 41 0.79 -3.26 -11.76
N VAL A 42 0.72 -3.01 -10.46
CA VAL A 42 0.66 -1.64 -9.95
C VAL A 42 1.95 -0.89 -10.28
N ASN A 43 3.10 -1.54 -10.15
CA ASN A 43 4.36 -0.91 -10.50
C ASN A 43 4.49 -0.63 -11.99
N GLN A 44 3.95 -1.50 -12.83
CA GLN A 44 3.93 -1.25 -14.26
C GLN A 44 3.06 -0.03 -14.59
N THR A 45 1.92 0.08 -13.92
CA THR A 45 1.05 1.25 -14.07
C THR A 45 1.79 2.51 -13.65
N ALA A 46 2.52 2.45 -12.54
CA ALA A 46 3.29 3.59 -12.06
C ALA A 46 4.31 4.04 -13.11
N LYS A 47 5.05 3.10 -13.68
CA LYS A 47 6.05 3.42 -14.70
C LYS A 47 5.40 4.05 -15.92
N LYS A 48 4.28 3.51 -16.35
CA LYS A 48 3.58 4.00 -17.51
C LYS A 48 3.10 5.44 -17.31
N ASP A 49 2.68 5.76 -16.08
CA ASP A 49 2.18 7.07 -15.75
C ASP A 49 3.28 8.05 -15.34
N GLY A 50 4.53 7.65 -15.38
CA GLY A 50 5.63 8.51 -14.98
C GLY A 50 5.76 8.68 -13.49
N GLN A 51 5.19 7.77 -12.71
CA GLN A 51 5.25 7.83 -11.26
C GLN A 51 6.29 6.87 -10.73
N PHE A 52 6.64 7.04 -9.46
CA PHE A 52 7.66 6.20 -8.84
C PHE A 52 7.18 4.75 -8.73
N ALA A 53 7.96 3.82 -9.26
CA ALA A 53 7.69 2.40 -9.13
C ALA A 53 8.59 1.83 -8.04
N TYR A 54 7.98 1.24 -7.03
CA TYR A 54 8.72 0.66 -5.92
C TYR A 54 9.40 -0.65 -6.34
N GLY A 55 10.30 -1.12 -5.51
CA GLY A 55 10.99 -2.36 -5.80
C GLY A 55 10.13 -3.58 -5.55
N GLN A 56 10.77 -4.74 -5.59
CA GLN A 56 10.07 -6.00 -5.40
C GLN A 56 9.29 -6.04 -4.10
N GLY A 57 8.07 -6.52 -4.16
CA GLY A 57 7.25 -6.71 -2.99
C GLY A 57 6.58 -5.45 -2.46
N LYS A 58 6.73 -4.32 -3.14
CA LYS A 58 6.12 -3.06 -2.72
C LYS A 58 5.51 -2.36 -3.91
N ALA A 59 4.45 -1.61 -3.69
CA ALA A 59 3.79 -0.84 -4.75
C ALA A 59 3.10 0.37 -4.14
N SER A 60 2.90 1.41 -4.94
CA SER A 60 2.26 2.63 -4.48
C SER A 60 0.87 2.34 -3.93
N LYS A 61 0.60 2.76 -2.70
CA LYS A 61 -0.73 2.57 -2.12
C LYS A 61 -1.77 3.43 -2.82
N TYR A 62 -1.37 4.57 -3.33
CA TYR A 62 -2.29 5.48 -4.03
C TYR A 62 -2.72 4.90 -5.36
N ILE A 63 -1.79 4.36 -6.13
CA ILE A 63 -2.12 3.71 -7.39
C ILE A 63 -2.95 2.46 -7.14
N PHE A 64 -2.59 1.69 -6.12
CA PHE A 64 -3.34 0.50 -5.74
C PHE A 64 -4.79 0.86 -5.38
N SER A 65 -4.94 1.87 -4.53
CA SER A 65 -6.26 2.33 -4.11
C SER A 65 -7.12 2.71 -5.31
N GLU A 66 -6.57 3.48 -6.21
CA GLU A 66 -7.30 3.95 -7.38
C GLU A 66 -7.61 2.80 -8.34
N LYS A 67 -6.63 1.95 -8.58
CA LYS A 67 -6.79 0.86 -9.55
C LYS A 67 -7.87 -0.13 -9.14
N PHE A 68 -7.97 -0.41 -7.86
CA PHE A 68 -8.91 -1.40 -7.36
C PHE A 68 -10.14 -0.79 -6.69
N GLY A 69 -10.21 0.53 -6.66
CA GLY A 69 -11.39 1.20 -6.09
C GLY A 69 -11.53 1.00 -4.58
N ILE A 70 -10.42 0.79 -3.88
CA ILE A 70 -10.44 0.61 -2.44
C ILE A 70 -10.08 1.94 -1.79
N PRO A 71 -10.95 2.47 -0.91
CA PRO A 71 -10.66 3.76 -0.28
C PRO A 71 -9.32 3.75 0.43
N ILE A 72 -8.60 4.86 0.35
CA ILE A 72 -7.28 4.95 0.94
C ILE A 72 -7.33 4.74 2.46
N ASP A 73 -8.43 5.10 3.10
CA ASP A 73 -8.60 4.87 4.54
C ASP A 73 -8.53 3.38 4.88
N VAL A 74 -9.15 2.56 4.04
CA VAL A 74 -9.15 1.11 4.24
C VAL A 74 -7.74 0.56 4.02
N VAL A 75 -7.05 1.07 3.00
CA VAL A 75 -5.68 0.64 2.74
C VAL A 75 -4.79 0.98 3.92
N ASN A 76 -4.92 2.19 4.46
CA ASN A 76 -4.11 2.61 5.61
C ASN A 76 -4.41 1.76 6.84
N ALA A 77 -5.67 1.41 7.06
CA ALA A 77 -6.04 0.59 8.20
C ALA A 77 -5.40 -0.79 8.14
N ILE A 78 -5.36 -1.38 6.95
CA ILE A 78 -4.73 -2.69 6.77
C ILE A 78 -3.20 -2.60 6.94
N ILE A 79 -2.59 -1.55 6.40
CA ILE A 79 -1.16 -1.35 6.55
C ILE A 79 -0.81 -1.26 8.05
N GLU A 80 -1.58 -0.49 8.79
CA GLU A 80 -1.33 -0.33 10.21
C GLU A 80 -1.51 -1.65 10.96
N LYS A 81 -2.57 -2.38 10.63
CA LYS A 81 -2.84 -3.65 11.28
C LYS A 81 -1.73 -4.66 11.03
N ASN A 82 -1.19 -4.68 9.83
CA ASN A 82 -0.12 -5.62 9.50
C ASN A 82 1.19 -5.28 10.20
N ARG A 83 1.33 -4.07 10.69
CA ARG A 83 2.53 -3.65 11.40
C ARG A 83 2.43 -3.84 12.92
N GLU A 84 1.28 -4.21 13.39
CA GLU A 84 1.14 -4.60 14.79
C GLU A 84 1.72 -5.99 14.98
#